data_3e721779eab148623f3691f1c920d027
#
_entry.id   3e721779eab148623f3691f1c920d027
#
_cell.length_a   1.000
_cell.length_b   1.000
_cell.length_c   1.000
_cell.angle_alpha   90.00
_cell.angle_beta   90.00
_cell.angle_gamma   90.00
#
_symmetry.space_group_name_H-M   'P 1'
#
loop_
_entity.id
_entity.type
_entity.pdbx_description
1 polymer ?
#
loop_
_entity_poly.entity_id
_entity_poly.type
_entity_poly.pdbx_seq_one_letter_code
_entity_poly.pdbx_strand_id
1 'polypeptide(L)'
;MNLSKHVFSISNVYLLVWFAYHLQGCLFSLNSTLSQAFWGFQLLVSFYCLYYANKHFVLPKYMKAVNLLVCLVTIYGILRVAGAEILIIKENDSAVATTDFLRHYYNSILPIYVSFVFTKTGQITERVIKFWVFPFIVFAMIEYYGTQSYLLATNTIQQEFTNNTGYVFLSILPAIFIGFRKLWIRYILTMFILLYVISSMKRGAILISIISLIYITISGLKNRGILFKFIALGCSILLFYGVYEYFQYMFENSEMFNIRVQETLEGNSSSRDKIAGVLSDYLINDATIWSLLFGIGADGTLKISWNFAHNDWLEIMVDMGLIGIIVYMYYWKVFFAEALKPSNDKKIKDALILACIYCFCRTFFSQSIDAMPIYLTYVLGYCVANNTKHETNKNITYHKSN
;
A
#
# COMPACT_ATOMS: atom_id res chain seq x y z
N MET A 1 -5.41 20.49 -28.53
CA MET A 1 -5.30 19.22 -27.78
C MET A 1 -6.56 19.06 -26.95
N ASN A 2 -7.50 18.18 -27.33
CA ASN A 2 -8.81 18.06 -26.69
C ASN A 2 -8.68 17.44 -25.29
N LEU A 3 -8.52 18.25 -24.25
CA LEU A 3 -8.54 17.84 -22.85
C LEU A 3 -9.86 17.14 -22.46
N SER A 4 -10.98 17.49 -23.15
CA SER A 4 -12.31 16.97 -22.85
C SER A 4 -12.46 15.44 -23.05
N LYS A 5 -11.78 14.85 -24.02
CA LYS A 5 -11.86 13.38 -24.25
C LYS A 5 -11.15 12.53 -23.21
N HIS A 6 -10.22 13.08 -22.43
CA HIS A 6 -9.46 12.32 -21.42
C HIS A 6 -9.99 12.48 -19.99
N VAL A 7 -10.72 13.54 -19.71
CA VAL A 7 -11.24 13.82 -18.35
C VAL A 7 -12.38 12.86 -17.97
N PHE A 8 -13.18 12.41 -18.95
CA PHE A 8 -14.32 11.51 -18.73
C PHE A 8 -14.03 10.03 -19.05
N SER A 9 -12.76 9.59 -19.03
CA SER A 9 -12.49 8.15 -19.12
C SER A 9 -12.98 7.43 -17.87
N ILE A 10 -13.48 6.20 -18.02
CA ILE A 10 -13.95 5.37 -16.87
C ILE A 10 -12.86 5.25 -15.80
N SER A 11 -11.59 5.24 -16.20
CA SER A 11 -10.47 5.17 -15.26
C SER A 11 -10.35 6.41 -14.38
N ASN A 12 -10.61 7.62 -14.92
CA ASN A 12 -10.63 8.84 -14.13
C ASN A 12 -11.87 8.91 -13.25
N VAL A 13 -13.02 8.46 -13.75
CA VAL A 13 -14.25 8.34 -12.95
C VAL A 13 -14.04 7.37 -11.79
N TYR A 14 -13.37 6.26 -12.02
CA TYR A 14 -13.03 5.29 -10.98
C TYR A 14 -12.20 5.93 -9.85
N LEU A 15 -11.13 6.66 -10.19
CA LEU A 15 -10.31 7.35 -9.20
C LEU A 15 -11.07 8.50 -8.50
N LEU A 16 -11.93 9.22 -9.25
CA LEU A 16 -12.76 10.27 -8.68
C LEU A 16 -13.76 9.71 -7.66
N VAL A 17 -14.42 8.59 -7.99
CA VAL A 17 -15.36 7.92 -7.08
C VAL A 17 -14.64 7.38 -5.84
N TRP A 18 -13.43 6.83 -6.01
CA TRP A 18 -12.61 6.43 -4.88
C TRP A 18 -12.27 7.62 -3.98
N PHE A 19 -11.84 8.73 -4.59
CA PHE A 19 -11.53 9.97 -3.87
C PHE A 19 -12.75 10.49 -3.10
N ALA A 20 -13.92 10.52 -3.76
CA ALA A 20 -15.18 10.96 -3.15
C ALA A 20 -15.60 10.01 -1.99
N TYR A 21 -15.41 8.69 -2.15
CA TYR A 21 -15.69 7.70 -1.11
C TYR A 21 -14.86 7.95 0.14
N HIS A 22 -13.55 8.13 0.01
CA HIS A 22 -12.67 8.35 1.16
C HIS A 22 -12.84 9.76 1.76
N LEU A 23 -13.03 10.78 0.91
CA LEU A 23 -13.29 12.14 1.39
C LEU A 23 -14.59 12.20 2.20
N GLN A 24 -15.62 11.49 1.76
CA GLN A 24 -16.85 11.35 2.52
C GLN A 24 -16.60 10.69 3.88
N GLY A 25 -15.76 9.66 3.95
CA GLY A 25 -15.39 9.01 5.21
C GLY A 25 -14.68 9.93 6.20
N CYS A 26 -13.86 10.87 5.70
CA CYS A 26 -13.20 11.87 6.54
C CYS A 26 -14.14 12.99 7.02
N LEU A 27 -15.19 13.30 6.26
CA LEU A 27 -16.09 14.43 6.53
C LEU A 27 -17.44 14.00 7.12
N PHE A 28 -17.88 12.77 6.83
CA PHE A 28 -19.20 12.24 7.18
C PHE A 28 -19.08 10.77 7.62
N SER A 29 -20.19 10.17 8.02
CA SER A 29 -20.24 8.75 8.35
C SER A 29 -20.05 7.85 7.13
N LEU A 30 -19.16 6.84 7.21
CA LEU A 30 -18.92 5.83 6.16
C LEU A 30 -20.13 4.90 5.90
N ASN A 31 -21.11 4.86 6.78
CA ASN A 31 -22.27 3.97 6.70
C ASN A 31 -23.45 4.56 5.90
N SER A 32 -23.23 5.62 5.12
CA SER A 32 -24.27 6.18 4.27
C SER A 32 -24.54 5.29 3.05
N THR A 33 -25.78 5.31 2.54
CA THR A 33 -26.18 4.63 1.29
C THR A 33 -25.29 5.06 0.11
N LEU A 34 -24.87 6.33 0.09
CA LEU A 34 -23.97 6.87 -0.93
C LEU A 34 -22.59 6.22 -0.87
N SER A 35 -22.04 6.00 0.33
CA SER A 35 -20.79 5.29 0.54
C SER A 35 -20.84 3.87 -0.01
N GLN A 36 -21.93 3.15 0.26
CA GLN A 36 -22.13 1.80 -0.27
C GLN A 36 -22.26 1.79 -1.80
N ALA A 37 -22.94 2.80 -2.38
CA ALA A 37 -23.03 2.93 -3.83
C ALA A 37 -21.67 3.20 -4.49
N PHE A 38 -20.84 4.06 -3.91
CA PHE A 38 -19.49 4.30 -4.40
C PHE A 38 -18.62 3.04 -4.34
N TRP A 39 -18.68 2.32 -3.23
CA TRP A 39 -17.98 1.06 -3.08
C TRP A 39 -18.46 -0.01 -4.07
N GLY A 40 -19.78 -0.16 -4.23
CA GLY A 40 -20.38 -1.05 -5.21
C GLY A 40 -19.91 -0.76 -6.64
N PHE A 41 -19.88 0.51 -7.05
CA PHE A 41 -19.34 0.92 -8.35
C PHE A 41 -17.86 0.53 -8.50
N GLN A 42 -17.04 0.76 -7.48
CA GLN A 42 -15.62 0.39 -7.53
C GLN A 42 -15.43 -1.11 -7.67
N LEU A 43 -16.19 -1.92 -6.95
CA LEU A 43 -16.14 -3.38 -7.06
C LEU A 43 -16.56 -3.84 -8.46
N LEU A 44 -17.68 -3.34 -8.97
CA LEU A 44 -18.18 -3.72 -10.30
C LEU A 44 -17.15 -3.43 -11.39
N VAL A 45 -16.57 -2.23 -11.40
CA VAL A 45 -15.53 -1.87 -12.38
C VAL A 45 -14.29 -2.75 -12.21
N SER A 46 -13.89 -3.02 -10.96
CA SER A 46 -12.71 -3.83 -10.67
C SER A 46 -12.88 -5.30 -11.08
N PHE A 47 -14.02 -5.91 -10.80
CA PHE A 47 -14.34 -7.27 -11.24
C PHE A 47 -14.51 -7.38 -12.76
N TYR A 48 -15.12 -6.38 -13.38
CA TYR A 48 -15.16 -6.30 -14.84
C TYR A 48 -13.74 -6.28 -15.43
N CYS A 49 -12.86 -5.45 -14.88
CA CYS A 49 -11.47 -5.38 -15.34
C CYS A 49 -10.68 -6.66 -15.04
N LEU A 50 -10.91 -7.33 -13.91
CA LEU A 50 -10.35 -8.65 -13.62
C LEU A 50 -10.77 -9.69 -14.68
N TYR A 51 -12.06 -9.78 -14.96
CA TYR A 51 -12.59 -10.67 -16.01
C TYR A 51 -12.00 -10.33 -17.39
N TYR A 52 -12.04 -9.04 -17.76
CA TYR A 52 -11.56 -8.57 -19.06
C TYR A 52 -10.05 -8.81 -19.22
N ALA A 53 -9.25 -8.59 -18.17
CA ALA A 53 -7.82 -8.84 -18.18
C ALA A 53 -7.51 -10.32 -18.45
N ASN A 54 -8.20 -11.23 -17.76
CA ASN A 54 -8.00 -12.68 -17.91
C ASN A 54 -8.46 -13.20 -19.29
N LYS A 55 -9.51 -12.60 -19.86
CA LYS A 55 -10.07 -13.04 -21.15
C LYS A 55 -9.29 -12.52 -22.36
N HIS A 56 -8.79 -11.27 -22.31
CA HIS A 56 -8.30 -10.57 -23.49
C HIS A 56 -6.80 -10.33 -23.52
N PHE A 57 -6.08 -10.54 -22.39
CA PHE A 57 -4.64 -10.31 -22.33
C PHE A 57 -3.88 -11.53 -21.87
N VAL A 58 -2.68 -11.72 -22.43
CA VAL A 58 -1.70 -12.63 -21.83
C VAL A 58 -1.15 -11.97 -20.56
N LEU A 59 -1.54 -12.49 -19.42
CA LEU A 59 -1.15 -11.93 -18.13
C LEU A 59 0.33 -12.21 -17.81
N PRO A 60 1.09 -11.19 -17.36
CA PRO A 60 2.43 -11.39 -16.83
C PRO A 60 2.38 -12.25 -15.55
N LYS A 61 3.53 -12.84 -15.19
CA LYS A 61 3.65 -13.72 -14.02
C LYS A 61 3.13 -13.05 -12.75
N TYR A 62 3.42 -11.75 -12.56
CA TYR A 62 2.93 -11.00 -11.42
C TYR A 62 1.40 -10.95 -11.35
N MET A 63 0.72 -10.64 -12.45
CA MET A 63 -0.76 -10.64 -12.48
C MET A 63 -1.36 -12.02 -12.25
N LYS A 64 -0.66 -13.10 -12.67
CA LYS A 64 -1.09 -14.49 -12.36
C LYS A 64 -0.95 -14.79 -10.87
N ALA A 65 0.11 -14.30 -10.22
CA ALA A 65 0.28 -14.44 -8.77
C ALA A 65 -0.79 -13.64 -8.00
N VAL A 66 -1.14 -12.44 -8.48
CA VAL A 66 -2.26 -11.66 -7.94
C VAL A 66 -3.60 -12.39 -8.11
N ASN A 67 -3.85 -13.03 -9.28
CA ASN A 67 -5.04 -13.86 -9.48
C ASN A 67 -5.14 -15.00 -8.45
N LEU A 68 -4.03 -15.69 -8.19
CA LEU A 68 -4.00 -16.77 -7.21
C LEU A 68 -4.31 -16.26 -5.80
N LEU A 69 -3.75 -15.10 -5.43
CA LEU A 69 -4.03 -14.45 -4.14
C LEU A 69 -5.50 -14.03 -4.04
N VAL A 70 -6.06 -13.40 -5.10
CA VAL A 70 -7.49 -13.03 -5.14
C VAL A 70 -8.39 -14.26 -5.01
N CYS A 71 -8.05 -15.35 -5.69
CA CYS A 71 -8.80 -16.61 -5.59
C CYS A 71 -8.79 -17.16 -4.15
N LEU A 72 -7.61 -17.21 -3.51
CA LEU A 72 -7.46 -17.66 -2.13
C LEU A 72 -8.29 -16.81 -1.16
N VAL A 73 -8.12 -15.48 -1.22
CA VAL A 73 -8.88 -14.52 -0.39
C VAL A 73 -10.38 -14.67 -0.60
N THR A 74 -10.81 -14.88 -1.86
CA THR A 74 -12.23 -15.05 -2.19
C THR A 74 -12.79 -16.31 -1.53
N ILE A 75 -12.07 -17.44 -1.59
CA ILE A 75 -12.48 -18.72 -0.96
C ILE A 75 -12.66 -18.50 0.55
N TYR A 76 -11.65 -17.95 1.23
CA TYR A 76 -11.72 -17.75 2.68
C TYR A 76 -12.80 -16.72 3.07
N GLY A 77 -12.96 -15.66 2.28
CA GLY A 77 -14.01 -14.67 2.51
C GLY A 77 -15.42 -15.23 2.30
N ILE A 78 -15.64 -16.10 1.29
CA ILE A 78 -16.93 -16.79 1.09
C ILE A 78 -17.22 -17.72 2.26
N LEU A 79 -16.24 -18.50 2.73
CA LEU A 79 -16.40 -19.36 3.88
C LEU A 79 -16.75 -18.55 5.14
N ARG A 80 -16.12 -17.37 5.32
CA ARG A 80 -16.41 -16.45 6.41
C ARG A 80 -17.86 -15.96 6.36
N VAL A 81 -18.33 -15.52 5.18
CA VAL A 81 -19.71 -15.05 4.99
C VAL A 81 -20.72 -16.19 5.17
N ALA A 82 -20.40 -17.39 4.66
CA ALA A 82 -21.25 -18.57 4.81
C ALA A 82 -21.39 -19.00 6.27
N GLY A 83 -20.34 -18.83 7.09
CA GLY A 83 -20.39 -19.09 8.53
C GLY A 83 -21.19 -18.08 9.34
N ALA A 84 -21.50 -16.91 8.75
CA ALA A 84 -22.27 -15.82 9.37
C ALA A 84 -21.79 -15.39 10.79
N GLU A 85 -20.52 -15.67 11.10
CA GLU A 85 -19.94 -15.39 12.40
C GLU A 85 -19.57 -13.90 12.53
N ILE A 86 -20.14 -13.23 13.50
CA ILE A 86 -19.78 -11.85 13.87
C ILE A 86 -18.70 -11.92 14.95
N LEU A 87 -17.55 -11.29 14.69
CA LEU A 87 -16.45 -11.19 15.64
C LEU A 87 -16.51 -9.85 16.37
N ILE A 88 -16.30 -9.89 17.66
CA ILE A 88 -16.25 -8.71 18.52
C ILE A 88 -14.81 -8.50 18.96
N ILE A 89 -14.28 -7.31 18.72
CA ILE A 89 -12.97 -6.91 19.22
C ILE A 89 -13.16 -6.44 20.66
N LYS A 90 -12.61 -7.19 21.63
CA LYS A 90 -12.83 -6.95 23.06
C LYS A 90 -12.37 -5.57 23.55
N GLU A 91 -11.30 -5.04 22.97
CA GLU A 91 -10.74 -3.76 23.44
C GLU A 91 -11.67 -2.55 23.19
N ASN A 92 -12.52 -2.63 22.16
CA ASN A 92 -13.35 -1.50 21.74
C ASN A 92 -14.85 -1.85 21.61
N ASP A 93 -15.27 -3.06 21.98
CA ASP A 93 -16.65 -3.59 21.75
C ASP A 93 -17.12 -3.41 20.29
N SER A 94 -16.18 -3.28 19.35
CA SER A 94 -16.52 -3.11 17.94
C SER A 94 -16.74 -4.46 17.27
N ALA A 95 -17.86 -4.57 16.56
CA ALA A 95 -18.18 -5.76 15.77
C ALA A 95 -17.50 -5.67 14.39
N VAL A 96 -16.79 -6.74 13.98
CA VAL A 96 -16.27 -6.90 12.63
C VAL A 96 -17.29 -7.63 11.78
N ALA A 97 -17.81 -6.97 10.77
CA ALA A 97 -18.82 -7.56 9.88
C ALA A 97 -18.23 -8.73 9.08
N THR A 98 -19.05 -9.74 8.78
CA THR A 98 -18.63 -10.93 8.02
C THR A 98 -18.06 -10.60 6.64
N THR A 99 -18.44 -9.45 6.07
CA THR A 99 -17.99 -8.98 4.75
C THR A 99 -16.73 -8.12 4.79
N ASP A 100 -16.27 -7.68 5.96
CA ASP A 100 -15.16 -6.71 6.07
C ASP A 100 -13.85 -7.30 5.56
N PHE A 101 -13.61 -8.59 5.79
CA PHE A 101 -12.46 -9.29 5.23
C PHE A 101 -12.38 -9.12 3.70
N LEU A 102 -13.43 -9.48 2.96
CA LEU A 102 -13.47 -9.33 1.50
C LEU A 102 -13.38 -7.87 1.07
N ARG A 103 -14.03 -6.97 1.80
CA ARG A 103 -14.01 -5.54 1.52
C ARG A 103 -12.60 -4.97 1.57
N HIS A 104 -11.83 -5.28 2.62
CA HIS A 104 -10.46 -4.80 2.78
C HIS A 104 -9.56 -5.32 1.67
N TYR A 105 -9.53 -6.62 1.44
CA TYR A 105 -8.69 -7.23 0.42
C TYR A 105 -9.07 -6.79 -1.01
N TYR A 106 -10.36 -6.71 -1.34
CA TYR A 106 -10.77 -6.30 -2.68
C TYR A 106 -10.46 -4.83 -2.96
N ASN A 107 -10.67 -3.95 -1.98
CA ASN A 107 -10.30 -2.54 -2.12
C ASN A 107 -8.79 -2.35 -2.31
N SER A 108 -7.99 -3.20 -1.71
CA SER A 108 -6.53 -3.11 -1.77
C SER A 108 -5.95 -3.73 -3.04
N ILE A 109 -6.47 -4.88 -3.50
CA ILE A 109 -5.83 -5.64 -4.57
C ILE A 109 -6.46 -5.37 -5.95
N LEU A 110 -7.79 -5.30 -6.04
CA LEU A 110 -8.48 -5.25 -7.34
C LEU A 110 -8.20 -4.01 -8.19
N PRO A 111 -7.87 -2.81 -7.64
CA PRO A 111 -7.55 -1.63 -8.45
C PRO A 111 -6.40 -1.83 -9.44
N ILE A 112 -5.54 -2.84 -9.20
CA ILE A 112 -4.45 -3.20 -10.11
C ILE A 112 -4.97 -3.61 -11.49
N TYR A 113 -6.12 -4.33 -11.54
CA TYR A 113 -6.72 -4.77 -12.82
C TYR A 113 -7.32 -3.59 -13.57
N VAL A 114 -7.91 -2.63 -12.87
CA VAL A 114 -8.47 -1.41 -13.48
C VAL A 114 -7.36 -0.66 -14.20
N SER A 115 -6.27 -0.39 -13.50
CA SER A 115 -5.14 0.32 -14.10
C SER A 115 -4.44 -0.50 -15.20
N PHE A 116 -4.27 -1.81 -15.00
CA PHE A 116 -3.67 -2.70 -16.00
C PHE A 116 -4.46 -2.68 -17.31
N VAL A 117 -5.78 -2.89 -17.26
CA VAL A 117 -6.66 -2.93 -18.45
C VAL A 117 -6.66 -1.58 -19.15
N PHE A 118 -6.89 -0.48 -18.42
CA PHE A 118 -6.95 0.84 -19.02
C PHE A 118 -5.60 1.36 -19.53
N THR A 119 -4.48 0.85 -19.01
CA THR A 119 -3.16 1.11 -19.59
C THR A 119 -2.96 0.32 -20.87
N LYS A 120 -3.35 -0.96 -20.90
CA LYS A 120 -3.27 -1.79 -22.14
C LYS A 120 -4.14 -1.25 -23.26
N THR A 121 -5.31 -0.69 -22.94
CA THR A 121 -6.21 -0.05 -23.91
C THR A 121 -5.83 1.40 -24.24
N GLY A 122 -4.76 1.94 -23.65
CA GLY A 122 -4.24 3.29 -23.95
C GLY A 122 -4.96 4.44 -23.27
N GLN A 123 -5.91 4.18 -22.37
CA GLN A 123 -6.66 5.22 -21.65
C GLN A 123 -5.81 5.85 -20.52
N ILE A 124 -4.96 5.05 -19.83
CA ILE A 124 -4.06 5.55 -18.81
C ILE A 124 -2.68 5.78 -19.40
N THR A 125 -2.19 7.01 -19.22
CA THR A 125 -0.87 7.46 -19.65
C THR A 125 -0.08 8.03 -18.47
N GLU A 126 1.23 8.28 -18.66
CA GLU A 126 2.06 8.99 -17.70
C GLU A 126 1.44 10.33 -17.25
N ARG A 127 0.73 11.02 -18.16
CA ARG A 127 0.07 12.30 -17.86
C ARG A 127 -1.09 12.13 -16.86
N VAL A 128 -1.85 11.05 -16.98
CA VAL A 128 -2.93 10.72 -16.04
C VAL A 128 -2.35 10.43 -14.66
N ILE A 129 -1.32 9.59 -14.56
CA ILE A 129 -0.65 9.32 -13.29
C ILE A 129 -0.12 10.62 -12.67
N LYS A 130 0.58 11.45 -13.47
CA LYS A 130 1.10 12.74 -13.02
C LYS A 130 0.01 13.68 -12.50
N PHE A 131 -1.13 13.76 -13.20
CA PHE A 131 -2.26 14.60 -12.79
C PHE A 131 -2.77 14.19 -11.42
N TRP A 132 -2.95 12.89 -11.18
CA TRP A 132 -3.51 12.38 -9.94
C TRP A 132 -2.56 12.46 -8.73
N VAL A 133 -1.26 12.70 -8.91
CA VAL A 133 -0.33 12.89 -7.78
C VAL A 133 -0.80 14.01 -6.85
N PHE A 134 -1.20 15.17 -7.41
CA PHE A 134 -1.62 16.30 -6.60
C PHE A 134 -2.94 16.07 -5.86
N PRO A 135 -4.03 15.60 -6.49
CA PRO A 135 -5.25 15.21 -5.77
C PRO A 135 -4.98 14.22 -4.63
N PHE A 136 -4.09 13.24 -4.82
CA PHE A 136 -3.74 12.29 -3.76
C PHE A 136 -2.92 12.90 -2.64
N ILE A 137 -2.02 13.83 -2.92
CA ILE A 137 -1.33 14.60 -1.88
C ILE A 137 -2.35 15.40 -1.06
N VAL A 138 -3.27 16.11 -1.72
CA VAL A 138 -4.32 16.88 -1.04
C VAL A 138 -5.21 15.95 -0.19
N PHE A 139 -5.60 14.80 -0.73
CA PHE A 139 -6.35 13.80 0.00
C PHE A 139 -5.59 13.32 1.24
N ALA A 140 -4.32 12.94 1.10
CA ALA A 140 -3.49 12.49 2.22
C ALA A 140 -3.35 13.57 3.31
N MET A 141 -3.31 14.86 2.90
CA MET A 141 -3.32 15.98 3.85
C MET A 141 -4.65 16.09 4.60
N ILE A 142 -5.78 16.00 3.89
CA ILE A 142 -7.13 16.04 4.51
C ILE A 142 -7.27 14.89 5.50
N GLU A 143 -6.89 13.68 5.10
CA GLU A 143 -6.91 12.50 5.97
C GLU A 143 -5.99 12.66 7.19
N TYR A 144 -4.78 13.21 6.98
CA TYR A 144 -3.84 13.48 8.06
C TYR A 144 -4.43 14.44 9.10
N TYR A 145 -4.93 15.60 8.68
CA TYR A 145 -5.48 16.58 9.61
C TYR A 145 -6.78 16.11 10.25
N GLY A 146 -7.63 15.40 9.51
CA GLY A 146 -8.84 14.79 10.05
C GLY A 146 -8.53 13.77 11.16
N THR A 147 -7.60 12.85 10.88
CA THR A 147 -7.15 11.86 11.88
C THR A 147 -6.46 12.54 13.08
N GLN A 148 -5.60 13.53 12.82
CA GLN A 148 -4.93 14.26 13.89
C GLN A 148 -5.92 14.99 14.80
N SER A 149 -6.91 15.67 14.23
CA SER A 149 -7.96 16.36 14.99
C SER A 149 -8.79 15.38 15.81
N TYR A 150 -9.14 14.22 15.25
CA TYR A 150 -9.84 13.16 15.96
C TYR A 150 -9.01 12.62 17.14
N LEU A 151 -7.74 12.32 16.92
CA LEU A 151 -6.83 11.85 17.96
C LEU A 151 -6.69 12.86 19.10
N LEU A 152 -6.58 14.15 18.79
CA LEU A 152 -6.51 15.20 19.81
C LEU A 152 -7.83 15.38 20.59
N ALA A 153 -8.97 15.16 19.94
CA ALA A 153 -10.29 15.32 20.56
C ALA A 153 -10.68 14.12 21.46
N THR A 154 -10.23 12.91 21.08
CA THR A 154 -10.62 11.65 21.78
C THR A 154 -9.61 11.25 22.88
N ASN A 155 -8.61 12.08 23.13
CA ASN A 155 -7.47 11.70 23.95
C ASN A 155 -7.81 11.55 25.44
N THR A 156 -7.93 10.31 25.87
CA THR A 156 -7.65 9.88 27.22
C THR A 156 -6.21 9.38 27.26
N ILE A 157 -5.49 9.67 28.32
CA ILE A 157 -4.03 9.51 28.57
C ILE A 157 -3.44 8.12 28.20
N GLN A 158 -4.24 7.16 27.73
CA GLN A 158 -3.85 5.76 27.52
C GLN A 158 -3.86 5.27 26.06
N GLN A 159 -4.25 6.09 25.07
CA GLN A 159 -4.35 5.63 23.68
C GLN A 159 -3.11 5.99 22.84
N GLU A 160 -2.70 5.07 21.95
CA GLU A 160 -1.58 5.27 21.04
C GLU A 160 -1.81 6.42 20.05
N PHE A 161 -1.01 7.47 20.17
CA PHE A 161 -1.00 8.60 19.22
C PHE A 161 -0.22 8.29 17.96
N THR A 162 -0.74 7.43 17.09
CA THR A 162 -0.11 7.19 15.80
C THR A 162 -1.07 7.46 14.66
N ASN A 163 -0.65 8.32 13.75
CA ASN A 163 -1.42 8.62 12.56
C ASN A 163 -1.01 7.69 11.41
N ASN A 164 -1.86 6.75 11.01
CA ASN A 164 -1.58 5.79 9.94
C ASN A 164 -1.42 6.43 8.56
N THR A 165 -1.78 7.71 8.39
CA THR A 165 -1.66 8.43 7.11
C THR A 165 -0.21 8.58 6.64
N GLY A 166 0.79 8.40 7.51
CA GLY A 166 2.19 8.29 7.09
C GLY A 166 2.40 7.23 6.00
N TYR A 167 1.70 6.11 6.05
CA TYR A 167 1.74 5.10 4.98
C TYR A 167 1.03 5.58 3.70
N VAL A 168 -0.03 6.35 3.82
CA VAL A 168 -0.74 6.91 2.65
C VAL A 168 0.18 7.86 1.87
N PHE A 169 0.90 8.75 2.57
CA PHE A 169 1.89 9.62 1.94
C PHE A 169 2.99 8.85 1.22
N LEU A 170 3.57 7.81 1.85
CA LEU A 170 4.62 7.00 1.24
C LEU A 170 4.14 6.27 -0.03
N SER A 171 2.89 5.87 -0.08
CA SER A 171 2.30 5.18 -1.24
C SER A 171 2.27 6.03 -2.51
N ILE A 172 2.46 7.36 -2.41
CA ILE A 172 2.49 8.29 -3.54
C ILE A 172 3.86 8.30 -4.23
N LEU A 173 4.94 7.89 -3.54
CA LEU A 173 6.31 7.94 -4.08
C LEU A 173 6.45 7.27 -5.46
N PRO A 174 5.94 6.06 -5.72
CA PRO A 174 6.05 5.43 -7.04
C PRO A 174 5.43 6.29 -8.15
N ALA A 175 4.29 6.94 -7.89
CA ALA A 175 3.65 7.82 -8.86
C ALA A 175 4.47 9.08 -9.18
N ILE A 176 5.15 9.65 -8.20
CA ILE A 176 6.05 10.79 -8.40
C ILE A 176 7.17 10.41 -9.37
N PHE A 177 7.69 9.17 -9.27
CA PHE A 177 8.77 8.70 -10.14
C PHE A 177 8.31 8.47 -11.58
N ILE A 178 7.07 8.11 -11.81
CA ILE A 178 6.47 8.03 -13.13
C ILE A 178 6.18 9.42 -13.69
N GLY A 179 5.49 10.27 -12.92
CA GLY A 179 4.94 11.53 -13.41
C GLY A 179 5.98 12.63 -13.64
N PHE A 180 7.11 12.62 -12.94
CA PHE A 180 8.08 13.72 -12.98
C PHE A 180 9.46 13.24 -13.44
N ARG A 181 9.97 13.87 -14.52
CA ARG A 181 11.30 13.54 -15.09
C ARG A 181 12.43 14.31 -14.40
N LYS A 182 12.14 15.54 -13.95
CA LYS A 182 13.15 16.42 -13.35
C LYS A 182 13.47 15.95 -11.94
N LEU A 183 14.73 15.64 -11.68
CA LEU A 183 15.17 15.08 -10.42
C LEU A 183 14.87 15.98 -9.23
N TRP A 184 15.08 17.30 -9.37
CA TRP A 184 14.82 18.25 -8.30
C TRP A 184 13.32 18.29 -7.87
N ILE A 185 12.38 18.11 -8.84
CA ILE A 185 10.95 18.02 -8.50
C ILE A 185 10.66 16.77 -7.69
N ARG A 186 11.27 15.63 -8.06
CA ARG A 186 11.14 14.38 -7.29
C ARG A 186 11.64 14.58 -5.87
N TYR A 187 12.80 15.22 -5.69
CA TYR A 187 13.34 15.47 -4.35
C TYR A 187 12.43 16.40 -3.54
N ILE A 188 11.96 17.51 -4.10
CA ILE A 188 11.05 18.42 -3.38
C ILE A 188 9.78 17.71 -2.94
N LEU A 189 9.13 16.96 -3.85
CA LEU A 189 7.92 16.21 -3.51
C LEU A 189 8.19 15.09 -2.50
N THR A 190 9.31 14.40 -2.61
CA THR A 190 9.72 13.39 -1.63
C THR A 190 9.93 14.02 -0.27
N MET A 191 10.59 15.17 -0.21
CA MET A 191 10.79 15.90 1.04
C MET A 191 9.48 16.30 1.70
N PHE A 192 8.57 16.85 0.91
CA PHE A 192 7.24 17.19 1.39
C PHE A 192 6.54 15.96 2.01
N ILE A 193 6.59 14.82 1.34
CA ILE A 193 6.05 13.56 1.87
C ILE A 193 6.73 13.17 3.18
N LEU A 194 8.07 13.24 3.25
CA LEU A 194 8.83 12.87 4.44
C LEU A 194 8.47 13.70 5.67
N LEU A 195 8.22 15.00 5.50
CA LEU A 195 7.76 15.85 6.60
C LEU A 195 6.46 15.31 7.22
N TYR A 196 5.47 14.96 6.40
CA TYR A 196 4.22 14.37 6.89
C TYR A 196 4.40 12.98 7.49
N VAL A 197 5.30 12.17 6.92
CA VAL A 197 5.63 10.84 7.49
C VAL A 197 6.23 10.97 8.89
N ILE A 198 7.16 11.89 9.11
CA ILE A 198 7.75 12.15 10.42
C ILE A 198 6.67 12.64 11.39
N SER A 199 5.86 13.63 10.96
CA SER A 199 4.78 14.19 11.76
C SER A 199 3.69 13.17 12.11
N SER A 200 3.56 12.07 11.34
CA SER A 200 2.62 10.99 11.63
C SER A 200 3.01 10.13 12.83
N MET A 201 4.24 10.24 13.31
CA MET A 201 4.82 9.45 14.41
C MET A 201 4.73 7.92 14.21
N LYS A 202 4.48 7.46 12.97
CA LYS A 202 4.36 6.03 12.66
C LYS A 202 5.75 5.43 12.39
N ARG A 203 6.31 4.69 13.37
CA ARG A 203 7.68 4.13 13.32
C ARG A 203 7.97 3.35 12.04
N GLY A 204 7.04 2.45 11.65
CA GLY A 204 7.19 1.67 10.41
C GLY A 204 7.23 2.54 9.15
N ALA A 205 6.41 3.61 9.07
CA ALA A 205 6.44 4.53 7.94
C ALA A 205 7.76 5.32 7.88
N ILE A 206 8.28 5.76 9.02
CA ILE A 206 9.57 6.45 9.11
C ILE A 206 10.69 5.53 8.60
N LEU A 207 10.75 4.27 9.03
CA LEU A 207 11.76 3.31 8.57
C LEU A 207 11.68 3.08 7.06
N ILE A 208 10.48 2.85 6.52
CA ILE A 208 10.26 2.68 5.07
C ILE A 208 10.70 3.93 4.31
N SER A 209 10.46 5.11 4.87
CA SER A 209 10.85 6.37 4.25
C SER A 209 12.37 6.53 4.13
N ILE A 210 13.10 6.12 5.17
CA ILE A 210 14.58 6.12 5.15
C ILE A 210 15.11 5.18 4.06
N ILE A 211 14.61 3.93 4.00
CA ILE A 211 15.01 2.96 2.97
C ILE A 211 14.68 3.50 1.57
N SER A 212 13.50 4.08 1.39
CA SER A 212 13.08 4.68 0.12
C SER A 212 13.98 5.86 -0.28
N LEU A 213 14.35 6.72 0.67
CA LEU A 213 15.25 7.85 0.43
C LEU A 213 16.65 7.40 0.02
N ILE A 214 17.19 6.38 0.69
CA ILE A 214 18.49 5.76 0.31
C ILE A 214 18.40 5.25 -1.12
N TYR A 215 17.36 4.51 -1.49
CA TYR A 215 17.18 4.02 -2.84
C TYR A 215 17.09 5.17 -3.87
N ILE A 216 16.29 6.19 -3.59
CA ILE A 216 16.10 7.37 -4.46
C ILE A 216 17.44 8.07 -4.71
N THR A 217 18.21 8.24 -3.65
CA THR A 217 19.54 8.88 -3.75
C THR A 217 20.48 8.05 -4.60
N ILE A 218 20.63 6.76 -4.34
CA ILE A 218 21.51 5.86 -5.10
C ILE A 218 21.08 5.81 -6.58
N SER A 219 19.78 5.62 -6.85
CA SER A 219 19.25 5.55 -8.23
C SER A 219 19.43 6.89 -8.97
N GLY A 220 19.25 8.02 -8.27
CA GLY A 220 19.44 9.36 -8.84
C GLY A 220 20.88 9.67 -9.21
N LEU A 221 21.87 9.14 -8.46
CA LEU A 221 23.29 9.42 -8.64
C LEU A 221 24.00 8.48 -9.62
N LYS A 222 23.45 7.30 -9.91
CA LYS A 222 24.11 6.21 -10.62
C LYS A 222 24.79 6.61 -11.95
N ASN A 223 24.19 7.54 -12.72
CA ASN A 223 24.66 7.92 -14.06
C ASN A 223 25.00 9.42 -14.14
N ARG A 224 25.43 10.04 -13.05
CA ARG A 224 25.78 11.47 -13.02
C ARG A 224 27.26 11.68 -12.85
N GLY A 225 27.75 12.80 -13.39
CA GLY A 225 29.14 13.22 -13.23
C GLY A 225 29.53 13.45 -11.77
N ILE A 226 30.84 13.45 -11.49
CA ILE A 226 31.36 13.53 -10.13
C ILE A 226 30.92 14.79 -9.40
N LEU A 227 30.92 15.94 -10.06
CA LEU A 227 30.46 17.22 -9.48
C LEU A 227 29.01 17.15 -9.03
N PHE A 228 28.13 16.55 -9.85
CA PHE A 228 26.72 16.38 -9.49
C PHE A 228 26.54 15.46 -8.27
N LYS A 229 27.40 14.43 -8.14
CA LYS A 229 27.38 13.53 -6.98
C LYS A 229 27.74 14.28 -5.70
N PHE A 230 28.74 15.17 -5.74
CA PHE A 230 29.10 16.01 -4.60
C PHE A 230 28.00 16.99 -4.24
N ILE A 231 27.37 17.67 -5.21
CA ILE A 231 26.25 18.56 -4.96
C ILE A 231 25.08 17.80 -4.33
N ALA A 232 24.73 16.63 -4.89
CA ALA A 232 23.63 15.82 -4.35
C ALA A 232 23.95 15.27 -2.96
N LEU A 233 25.20 14.90 -2.69
CA LEU A 233 25.63 14.51 -1.34
C LEU A 233 25.48 15.69 -0.36
N GLY A 234 25.93 16.89 -0.73
CA GLY A 234 25.76 18.09 0.08
C GLY A 234 24.27 18.40 0.35
N CYS A 235 23.43 18.34 -0.69
CA CYS A 235 21.99 18.48 -0.54
C CYS A 235 21.37 17.39 0.37
N SER A 236 21.85 16.15 0.27
CA SER A 236 21.40 15.07 1.15
C SER A 236 21.79 15.31 2.62
N ILE A 237 23.03 15.79 2.86
CA ILE A 237 23.48 16.15 4.22
C ILE A 237 22.64 17.29 4.80
N LEU A 238 22.39 18.35 4.03
CA LEU A 238 21.52 19.46 4.46
C LEU A 238 20.10 19.01 4.77
N LEU A 239 19.63 18.05 3.98
CA LEU A 239 18.32 17.44 4.14
C LEU A 239 18.23 16.60 5.42
N PHE A 240 19.23 15.73 5.66
CA PHE A 240 19.31 14.98 6.90
C PHE A 240 19.42 15.92 8.11
N TYR A 241 20.18 17.00 7.98
CA TYR A 241 20.24 18.03 9.01
C TYR A 241 18.89 18.69 9.26
N GLY A 242 18.17 19.08 8.19
CA GLY A 242 16.81 19.64 8.33
C GLY A 242 15.81 18.66 8.93
N VAL A 243 15.89 17.37 8.59
CA VAL A 243 15.09 16.31 9.22
C VAL A 243 15.46 16.17 10.72
N TYR A 244 16.74 16.21 11.05
CA TYR A 244 17.23 16.16 12.42
C TYR A 244 16.74 17.35 13.25
N GLU A 245 16.86 18.57 12.73
CA GLU A 245 16.35 19.80 13.38
C GLU A 245 14.83 19.73 13.59
N TYR A 246 14.09 19.26 12.58
CA TYR A 246 12.64 19.05 12.70
C TYR A 246 12.29 17.99 13.75
N PHE A 247 13.08 16.91 13.82
CA PHE A 247 12.92 15.88 14.82
C PHE A 247 13.18 16.44 16.25
N GLN A 248 14.24 17.22 16.41
CA GLN A 248 14.55 17.90 17.67
C GLN A 248 13.44 18.87 18.07
N TYR A 249 12.97 19.68 17.11
CA TYR A 249 11.85 20.58 17.35
C TYR A 249 10.60 19.83 17.83
N MET A 250 10.26 18.71 17.19
CA MET A 250 9.11 17.87 17.60
C MET A 250 9.35 17.24 18.98
N PHE A 251 10.59 16.81 19.28
CA PHE A 251 10.95 16.22 20.55
C PHE A 251 10.85 17.22 21.70
N GLU A 252 11.21 18.47 21.48
CA GLU A 252 11.17 19.54 22.49
C GLU A 252 9.76 20.11 22.67
N ASN A 253 8.97 20.22 21.59
CA ASN A 253 7.70 20.95 21.59
C ASN A 253 6.46 20.05 21.57
N SER A 254 6.63 18.73 21.46
CA SER A 254 5.51 17.78 21.46
C SER A 254 5.76 16.71 22.52
N GLU A 255 5.06 16.82 23.65
CA GLU A 255 5.09 15.83 24.73
C GLU A 255 4.78 14.41 24.20
N MET A 256 3.79 14.31 23.31
CA MET A 256 3.41 13.06 22.66
C MET A 256 4.53 12.44 21.83
N PHE A 257 5.25 13.26 21.09
CA PHE A 257 6.37 12.79 20.28
C PHE A 257 7.52 12.31 21.19
N ASN A 258 7.79 13.03 22.27
CA ASN A 258 8.79 12.66 23.24
C ASN A 258 8.47 11.31 23.91
N ILE A 259 7.24 11.14 24.41
CA ILE A 259 6.78 9.86 24.98
C ILE A 259 6.97 8.72 23.97
N ARG A 260 6.61 8.95 22.69
CA ARG A 260 6.71 7.94 21.63
C ARG A 260 8.16 7.55 21.32
N VAL A 261 9.08 8.51 21.35
CA VAL A 261 10.52 8.26 21.17
C VAL A 261 11.05 7.45 22.36
N GLN A 262 10.69 7.84 23.59
CA GLN A 262 11.08 7.11 24.79
C GLN A 262 10.57 5.68 24.80
N GLU A 263 9.28 5.45 24.51
CA GLU A 263 8.71 4.11 24.34
C GLU A 263 9.48 3.27 23.32
N THR A 264 9.96 3.92 22.24
CA THR A 264 10.75 3.23 21.21
C THR A 264 12.12 2.81 21.73
N LEU A 265 12.78 3.69 22.51
CA LEU A 265 14.09 3.42 23.12
C LEU A 265 13.99 2.35 24.20
N GLU A 266 12.88 2.30 24.93
CA GLU A 266 12.58 1.28 25.94
C GLU A 266 12.14 -0.08 25.35
N GLY A 267 12.02 -0.16 24.02
CA GLY A 267 11.61 -1.39 23.32
C GLY A 267 10.11 -1.68 23.42
N ASN A 268 9.29 -0.70 23.79
CA ASN A 268 7.83 -0.88 23.84
C ASN A 268 7.27 -1.05 22.40
N SER A 269 6.75 -2.24 22.10
CA SER A 269 6.22 -2.63 20.81
C SER A 269 4.75 -2.26 20.60
N SER A 270 4.15 -1.49 21.49
CA SER A 270 2.72 -1.17 21.45
C SER A 270 1.84 -2.42 21.51
N SER A 271 2.13 -3.31 22.44
CA SER A 271 1.45 -4.60 22.66
C SER A 271 1.58 -5.62 21.51
N ARG A 272 2.30 -5.32 20.43
CA ARG A 272 2.47 -6.25 19.30
C ARG A 272 3.20 -7.52 19.70
N ASP A 273 4.17 -7.42 20.61
CA ASP A 273 4.89 -8.58 21.12
C ASP A 273 3.95 -9.52 21.88
N LYS A 274 3.01 -8.96 22.64
CA LYS A 274 1.99 -9.75 23.35
C LYS A 274 1.07 -10.47 22.35
N ILE A 275 0.59 -9.75 21.31
CA ILE A 275 -0.26 -10.31 20.26
C ILE A 275 0.52 -11.41 19.53
N ALA A 276 1.75 -11.13 19.09
CA ALA A 276 2.60 -12.12 18.42
C ALA A 276 2.89 -13.31 19.32
N GLY A 277 3.11 -13.11 20.62
CA GLY A 277 3.29 -14.16 21.61
C GLY A 277 2.08 -15.09 21.69
N VAL A 278 0.87 -14.53 21.87
CA VAL A 278 -0.39 -15.30 21.93
C VAL A 278 -0.63 -16.10 20.65
N LEU A 279 -0.44 -15.48 19.47
CA LEU A 279 -0.63 -16.15 18.19
C LEU A 279 0.43 -17.25 17.94
N SER A 280 1.67 -17.02 18.35
CA SER A 280 2.74 -18.01 18.25
C SER A 280 2.51 -19.19 19.20
N ASP A 281 2.07 -18.92 20.42
CA ASP A 281 1.71 -19.94 21.41
C ASP A 281 0.57 -20.83 20.88
N TYR A 282 -0.47 -20.21 20.32
CA TYR A 282 -1.53 -20.97 19.65
C TYR A 282 -0.97 -21.87 18.53
N LEU A 283 -0.13 -21.36 17.65
CA LEU A 283 0.42 -22.12 16.53
C LEU A 283 1.28 -23.31 16.99
N ILE A 284 1.97 -23.17 18.12
CA ILE A 284 2.88 -24.20 18.64
C ILE A 284 2.14 -25.24 19.48
N ASN A 285 1.21 -24.80 20.34
CA ASN A 285 0.65 -25.64 21.40
C ASN A 285 -0.79 -26.10 21.12
N ASP A 286 -1.61 -25.26 20.47
CA ASP A 286 -3.06 -25.50 20.35
C ASP A 286 -3.51 -25.82 18.93
N ALA A 287 -2.71 -25.48 17.92
CA ALA A 287 -3.12 -25.64 16.53
C ALA A 287 -3.14 -27.11 16.12
N THR A 288 -4.28 -27.52 15.54
CA THR A 288 -4.40 -28.86 14.91
C THR A 288 -3.61 -28.90 13.59
N ILE A 289 -3.30 -30.11 13.09
CA ILE A 289 -2.67 -30.26 11.78
C ILE A 289 -3.48 -29.59 10.66
N TRP A 290 -4.81 -29.59 10.77
CA TRP A 290 -5.69 -28.96 9.80
C TRP A 290 -5.63 -27.44 9.89
N SER A 291 -5.59 -26.87 11.08
CA SER A 291 -5.40 -25.41 11.26
C SER A 291 -4.00 -24.96 10.87
N LEU A 292 -2.97 -25.78 11.01
CA LEU A 292 -1.63 -25.47 10.47
C LEU A 292 -1.62 -25.49 8.94
N LEU A 293 -2.34 -26.42 8.29
CA LEU A 293 -2.38 -26.52 6.83
C LEU A 293 -3.28 -25.46 6.19
N PHE A 294 -4.46 -25.22 6.73
CA PHE A 294 -5.52 -24.43 6.12
C PHE A 294 -5.86 -23.15 6.90
N GLY A 295 -5.26 -22.91 8.06
CA GLY A 295 -5.64 -21.84 8.96
C GLY A 295 -6.96 -22.10 9.69
N ILE A 296 -7.41 -21.11 10.45
CA ILE A 296 -8.70 -21.16 11.17
C ILE A 296 -9.78 -20.31 10.50
N GLY A 297 -9.51 -19.84 9.31
CA GLY A 297 -10.42 -19.02 8.51
C GLY A 297 -10.12 -17.54 8.56
N ALA A 298 -10.78 -16.77 7.70
CA ALA A 298 -10.63 -15.32 7.61
C ALA A 298 -10.90 -14.64 8.96
N ASP A 299 -10.11 -13.63 9.28
CA ASP A 299 -10.10 -12.94 10.58
C ASP A 299 -9.80 -13.87 11.78
N GLY A 300 -9.10 -14.97 11.56
CA GLY A 300 -8.77 -15.96 12.59
C GLY A 300 -7.93 -15.39 13.73
N THR A 301 -7.06 -14.44 13.46
CA THR A 301 -6.28 -13.76 14.49
C THR A 301 -7.15 -13.07 15.52
N LEU A 302 -8.30 -12.51 15.13
CA LEU A 302 -9.27 -11.91 16.06
C LEU A 302 -9.92 -12.92 17.00
N LYS A 303 -10.03 -14.19 16.58
CA LYS A 303 -10.58 -15.27 17.44
C LYS A 303 -9.64 -15.67 18.57
N ILE A 304 -8.31 -15.50 18.34
CA ILE A 304 -7.28 -15.94 19.27
C ILE A 304 -6.80 -14.78 20.15
N SER A 305 -6.36 -13.69 19.51
CA SER A 305 -5.71 -12.56 20.20
C SER A 305 -6.62 -11.35 20.41
N TRP A 306 -7.87 -11.39 19.93
CA TRP A 306 -8.82 -10.27 19.96
C TRP A 306 -8.35 -9.03 19.20
N ASN A 307 -7.26 -9.17 18.45
CA ASN A 307 -6.66 -8.09 17.68
C ASN A 307 -6.01 -8.65 16.41
N PHE A 308 -5.79 -7.80 15.41
CA PHE A 308 -5.01 -8.16 14.23
C PHE A 308 -3.53 -8.33 14.58
N ALA A 309 -2.84 -9.24 13.89
CA ALA A 309 -1.43 -9.53 14.14
C ALA A 309 -0.50 -8.32 13.85
N HIS A 310 -0.93 -7.36 13.04
CA HIS A 310 -0.10 -6.27 12.53
C HIS A 310 1.20 -6.74 11.85
N ASN A 311 1.17 -7.96 11.34
CA ASN A 311 2.23 -8.63 10.60
C ASN A 311 1.57 -9.61 9.64
N ASP A 312 1.70 -9.37 8.32
CA ASP A 312 1.02 -10.17 7.30
C ASP A 312 1.39 -11.66 7.36
N TRP A 313 2.65 -11.97 7.71
CA TRP A 313 3.12 -13.35 7.75
C TRP A 313 2.41 -14.17 8.83
N LEU A 314 2.26 -13.57 9.99
CA LEU A 314 1.57 -14.18 11.12
C LEU A 314 0.05 -14.21 10.89
N GLU A 315 -0.50 -13.13 10.35
CA GLU A 315 -1.93 -13.04 9.98
C GLU A 315 -2.30 -14.15 9.00
N ILE A 316 -1.56 -14.27 7.89
CA ILE A 316 -1.82 -15.28 6.85
C ILE A 316 -1.60 -16.69 7.38
N MET A 317 -0.60 -16.90 8.24
CA MET A 317 -0.37 -18.21 8.84
C MET A 317 -1.53 -18.66 9.72
N VAL A 318 -2.09 -17.76 10.52
CA VAL A 318 -3.24 -18.06 11.39
C VAL A 318 -4.52 -18.19 10.57
N ASP A 319 -4.75 -17.28 9.64
CA ASP A 319 -6.01 -17.22 8.87
C ASP A 319 -6.11 -18.29 7.80
N MET A 320 -5.00 -18.53 7.06
CA MET A 320 -4.99 -19.36 5.84
C MET A 320 -3.97 -20.52 5.91
N GLY A 321 -3.23 -20.64 6.99
CA GLY A 321 -2.27 -21.72 7.22
C GLY A 321 -1.10 -21.73 6.24
N LEU A 322 -0.47 -22.89 6.12
CA LEU A 322 0.67 -23.11 5.23
C LEU A 322 0.33 -22.85 3.76
N ILE A 323 -0.88 -23.17 3.33
CA ILE A 323 -1.34 -22.88 1.95
C ILE A 323 -1.32 -21.35 1.70
N GLY A 324 -1.80 -20.57 2.66
CA GLY A 324 -1.74 -19.10 2.58
C GLY A 324 -0.31 -18.60 2.47
N ILE A 325 0.58 -19.10 3.32
CA ILE A 325 2.01 -18.73 3.30
C ILE A 325 2.68 -19.09 1.97
N ILE A 326 2.43 -20.28 1.41
CA ILE A 326 3.01 -20.69 0.12
C ILE A 326 2.56 -19.75 -1.01
N VAL A 327 1.27 -19.43 -1.07
CA VAL A 327 0.73 -18.48 -2.07
C VAL A 327 1.33 -17.09 -1.87
N TYR A 328 1.46 -16.64 -0.63
CA TYR A 328 2.03 -15.34 -0.28
C TYR A 328 3.52 -15.24 -0.61
N MET A 329 4.30 -16.27 -0.30
CA MET A 329 5.71 -16.35 -0.69
C MET A 329 5.87 -16.36 -2.22
N TYR A 330 5.00 -17.08 -2.95
CA TYR A 330 5.00 -17.06 -4.40
C TYR A 330 4.67 -15.66 -4.95
N TYR A 331 3.68 -14.96 -4.39
CA TYR A 331 3.35 -13.58 -4.73
C TYR A 331 4.59 -12.68 -4.56
N TRP A 332 5.27 -12.73 -3.42
CA TRP A 332 6.46 -11.91 -3.16
C TRP A 332 7.63 -12.26 -4.08
N LYS A 333 7.90 -13.55 -4.30
CA LYS A 333 8.93 -13.99 -5.25
C LYS A 333 8.71 -13.38 -6.63
N VAL A 334 7.49 -13.40 -7.11
CA VAL A 334 7.15 -12.88 -8.44
C VAL A 334 7.14 -11.36 -8.46
N PHE A 335 6.73 -10.70 -7.38
CA PHE A 335 6.78 -9.24 -7.27
C PHE A 335 8.23 -8.73 -7.28
N PHE A 336 9.12 -9.35 -6.50
CA PHE A 336 10.56 -9.03 -6.56
C PHE A 336 11.14 -9.25 -7.96
N ALA A 337 10.80 -10.36 -8.60
CA ALA A 337 11.25 -10.64 -9.95
C ALA A 337 10.77 -9.57 -10.96
N GLU A 338 9.52 -9.09 -10.84
CA GLU A 338 9.00 -8.03 -11.69
C GLU A 338 9.66 -6.68 -11.41
N ALA A 339 9.87 -6.32 -10.13
CA ALA A 339 10.51 -5.07 -9.74
C ALA A 339 11.99 -5.00 -10.14
N LEU A 340 12.72 -6.12 -10.11
CA LEU A 340 14.14 -6.20 -10.44
C LEU A 340 14.39 -6.46 -11.93
N LYS A 341 13.36 -6.81 -12.69
CA LYS A 341 13.47 -7.07 -14.12
C LYS A 341 14.10 -5.89 -14.87
N PRO A 342 15.04 -6.13 -15.80
CA PRO A 342 15.54 -5.08 -16.67
C PRO A 342 14.42 -4.41 -17.45
N SER A 343 14.22 -3.13 -17.22
CA SER A 343 13.26 -2.32 -17.97
C SER A 343 13.99 -1.23 -18.75
N ASN A 344 13.57 -0.97 -19.98
CA ASN A 344 14.09 0.13 -20.79
C ASN A 344 13.63 1.49 -20.26
N ASP A 345 12.53 1.53 -19.52
CA ASP A 345 12.05 2.76 -18.84
C ASP A 345 12.47 2.75 -17.36
N LYS A 346 13.52 3.51 -17.07
CA LYS A 346 14.02 3.67 -15.71
C LYS A 346 12.95 4.16 -14.73
N LYS A 347 11.98 4.97 -15.18
CA LYS A 347 10.92 5.50 -14.30
C LYS A 347 10.02 4.38 -13.80
N ILE A 348 9.63 3.47 -14.71
CA ILE A 348 8.81 2.30 -14.35
C ILE A 348 9.57 1.38 -13.40
N LYS A 349 10.86 1.14 -13.68
CA LYS A 349 11.71 0.34 -12.80
C LYS A 349 11.82 0.96 -11.39
N ASP A 350 12.17 2.25 -11.33
CA ASP A 350 12.28 2.95 -10.04
C ASP A 350 10.95 2.94 -9.27
N ALA A 351 9.82 3.14 -9.95
CA ALA A 351 8.50 3.09 -9.34
C ALA A 351 8.15 1.69 -8.81
N LEU A 352 8.45 0.64 -9.56
CA LEU A 352 8.24 -0.75 -9.12
C LEU A 352 9.09 -1.11 -7.91
N ILE A 353 10.36 -0.69 -7.89
CA ILE A 353 11.24 -0.94 -6.74
C ILE A 353 10.74 -0.18 -5.49
N LEU A 354 10.36 1.10 -5.63
CA LEU A 354 9.79 1.87 -4.52
C LEU A 354 8.49 1.26 -3.99
N ALA A 355 7.60 0.81 -4.88
CA ALA A 355 6.39 0.11 -4.49
C ALA A 355 6.70 -1.22 -3.77
N CYS A 356 7.71 -1.96 -4.26
CA CYS A 356 8.16 -3.21 -3.64
C CYS A 356 8.74 -2.97 -2.24
N ILE A 357 9.60 -1.95 -2.08
CA ILE A 357 10.15 -1.54 -0.77
C ILE A 357 8.99 -1.20 0.19
N TYR A 358 8.07 -0.34 -0.27
CA TYR A 358 6.93 0.06 0.55
C TYR A 358 6.09 -1.15 1.00
N CYS A 359 5.63 -1.96 0.06
CA CYS A 359 4.75 -3.08 0.36
C CYS A 359 5.45 -4.13 1.22
N PHE A 360 6.68 -4.52 0.87
CA PHE A 360 7.41 -5.59 1.59
C PHE A 360 7.77 -5.17 3.01
N CYS A 361 8.35 -4.00 3.19
CA CYS A 361 8.68 -3.54 4.55
C CYS A 361 7.43 -3.40 5.41
N ARG A 362 6.31 -2.98 4.83
CA ARG A 362 5.06 -2.84 5.56
C ARG A 362 4.53 -4.16 6.11
N THR A 363 4.80 -5.30 5.48
CA THR A 363 4.37 -6.63 5.97
C THR A 363 4.84 -6.94 7.38
N PHE A 364 5.94 -6.34 7.83
CA PHE A 364 6.51 -6.54 9.17
C PHE A 364 6.00 -5.54 10.22
N PHE A 365 5.44 -4.41 9.78
CA PHE A 365 5.08 -3.30 10.69
C PHE A 365 3.59 -2.99 10.71
N SER A 366 2.81 -3.57 9.78
CA SER A 366 1.37 -3.34 9.65
C SER A 366 0.81 -4.39 8.69
N GLN A 367 -0.50 -4.38 8.51
CA GLN A 367 -1.13 -5.11 7.43
C GLN A 367 -0.80 -4.44 6.09
N SER A 368 -0.28 -5.20 5.13
CA SER A 368 0.12 -4.67 3.83
C SER A 368 -0.91 -4.98 2.75
N ILE A 369 -1.34 -6.23 2.64
CA ILE A 369 -2.19 -6.67 1.52
C ILE A 369 -3.63 -6.18 1.65
N ASP A 370 -4.21 -6.25 2.82
CA ASP A 370 -5.60 -5.85 3.08
C ASP A 370 -5.79 -4.33 3.22
N ALA A 371 -4.70 -3.61 3.51
CA ALA A 371 -4.70 -2.17 3.74
C ALA A 371 -3.82 -1.39 2.75
N MET A 372 -3.56 -1.95 1.56
CA MET A 372 -2.77 -1.28 0.53
C MET A 372 -3.55 -0.08 -0.04
N PRO A 373 -2.98 1.14 -0.06
CA PRO A 373 -3.67 2.28 -0.64
C PRO A 373 -4.00 2.05 -2.12
N ILE A 374 -5.25 2.29 -2.50
CA ILE A 374 -5.75 2.06 -3.88
C ILE A 374 -4.87 2.74 -4.93
N TYR A 375 -4.35 3.93 -4.63
CA TYR A 375 -3.51 4.64 -5.58
C TYR A 375 -2.21 3.90 -5.88
N LEU A 376 -1.61 3.26 -4.88
CA LEU A 376 -0.41 2.45 -5.07
C LEU A 376 -0.69 1.26 -5.98
N THR A 377 -1.76 0.51 -5.71
CA THR A 377 -2.14 -0.64 -6.54
C THR A 377 -2.53 -0.23 -7.95
N TYR A 378 -3.16 0.93 -8.10
CA TYR A 378 -3.42 1.53 -9.39
C TYR A 378 -2.13 1.88 -10.14
N VAL A 379 -1.14 2.45 -9.48
CA VAL A 379 0.20 2.73 -10.06
C VAL A 379 0.93 1.44 -10.41
N LEU A 380 0.83 0.40 -9.58
CA LEU A 380 1.40 -0.93 -9.86
C LEU A 380 0.83 -1.53 -11.15
N GLY A 381 -0.49 -1.48 -11.33
CA GLY A 381 -1.14 -1.96 -12.56
C GLY A 381 -0.63 -1.23 -13.82
N TYR A 382 -0.43 0.09 -13.74
CA TYR A 382 0.19 0.88 -14.79
C TYR A 382 1.61 0.44 -15.12
N CYS A 383 2.44 0.25 -14.08
CA CYS A 383 3.82 -0.19 -14.24
C CYS A 383 3.93 -1.56 -14.90
N VAL A 384 3.17 -2.54 -14.40
CA VAL A 384 3.16 -3.92 -14.91
C VAL A 384 2.66 -3.97 -16.36
N ALA A 385 1.63 -3.20 -16.70
CA ALA A 385 1.13 -3.11 -18.06
C ALA A 385 2.16 -2.57 -19.07
N ASN A 386 2.95 -1.56 -18.67
CA ASN A 386 3.98 -0.98 -19.54
C ASN A 386 5.24 -1.85 -19.60
N ASN A 387 5.61 -2.52 -18.51
CA ASN A 387 6.78 -3.40 -18.48
C ASN A 387 6.63 -4.58 -19.47
N THR A 388 5.41 -5.07 -19.69
CA THR A 388 5.11 -6.16 -20.65
C THR A 388 4.98 -5.72 -22.11
N LYS A 389 4.72 -4.43 -22.40
CA LYS A 389 4.70 -3.93 -23.80
C LYS A 389 6.06 -4.13 -24.50
N HIS A 390 7.15 -4.08 -23.78
CA HIS A 390 8.49 -4.24 -24.31
C HIS A 390 8.86 -5.69 -24.66
N GLU A 391 8.27 -6.68 -24.01
CA GLU A 391 8.50 -8.10 -24.34
C GLU A 391 7.89 -8.48 -25.70
N THR A 392 6.67 -8.02 -25.97
CA THR A 392 5.98 -8.30 -27.24
C THR A 392 6.73 -7.70 -28.42
N ASN A 393 7.26 -6.48 -28.26
CA ASN A 393 8.04 -5.82 -29.33
C ASN A 393 9.39 -6.49 -29.57
N LYS A 394 10.08 -6.99 -28.52
CA LYS A 394 11.33 -7.74 -28.68
C LYS A 394 11.12 -9.05 -29.45
N ASN A 395 10.05 -9.80 -29.11
CA ASN A 395 9.73 -11.05 -29.79
C ASN A 395 9.34 -10.86 -31.26
N ILE A 396 8.67 -9.74 -31.59
CA ILE A 396 8.32 -9.40 -32.98
C ILE A 396 9.57 -9.03 -33.77
N THR A 397 10.54 -8.38 -33.18
CA THR A 397 11.80 -7.99 -33.85
C THR A 397 12.70 -9.21 -34.10
N TYR A 398 12.73 -10.19 -33.20
CA TYR A 398 13.47 -11.45 -33.38
C TYR A 398 12.85 -12.36 -34.46
N HIS A 399 11.54 -12.33 -34.63
CA HIS A 399 10.86 -13.11 -35.71
C HIS A 399 10.91 -12.43 -37.08
N LYS A 400 11.31 -11.15 -37.18
CA LYS A 400 11.50 -10.45 -38.46
C LYS A 400 12.94 -10.47 -38.95
N SER A 401 13.90 -10.94 -38.14
CA SER A 401 15.31 -11.05 -38.49
C SER A 401 15.78 -12.48 -38.80
N ASN A 402 14.89 -13.44 -38.83
CA ASN A 402 15.06 -14.80 -39.33
C ASN A 402 14.11 -15.05 -40.51
#